data_4bf0dcec0ce7248ee71ea548a72b1f25
#
_entry.id   4bf0dcec0ce7248ee71ea548a72b1f25
#
_cell.length_a   1.000
_cell.length_b   1.000
_cell.length_c   1.000
_cell.angle_alpha   90.00
_cell.angle_beta   90.00
_cell.angle_gamma   90.00
#
_symmetry.space_group_name_H-M   'P 1'
#
loop_
_entity.id
_entity.type
_entity.pdbx_description
1 polymer ?
#
loop_
_entity_poly.entity_id
_entity_poly.type
_entity_poly.pdbx_seq_one_letter_code
_entity_poly.pdbx_strand_id
1 'polypeptide(L)' 'MKIFISYQDQFGKWRQYQTKQNELDAYRVAKLKAKQMNKRFPLTDGNGRVLDLFS' A
#
# COMPACT_ATOMS: atom_id res chain seq x y z
N MET A 1 -12.89 -3.11 -8.22
CA MET A 1 -12.53 -2.06 -7.26
C MET A 1 -11.04 -1.81 -7.31
N LYS A 2 -10.64 -0.55 -7.39
CA LYS A 2 -9.22 -0.23 -7.40
C LYS A 2 -8.70 -0.07 -5.98
N ILE A 3 -7.56 -0.67 -5.72
CA ILE A 3 -6.88 -0.59 -4.44
C ILE A 3 -5.49 0.00 -4.68
N PHE A 4 -5.22 1.10 -4.01
CA PHE A 4 -3.96 1.82 -4.17
C PHE A 4 -2.99 1.40 -3.07
N ILE A 5 -1.81 0.99 -3.50
CA ILE A 5 -0.73 0.62 -2.58
C ILE A 5 0.23 1.79 -2.54
N SER A 6 0.41 2.35 -1.36
CA SER A 6 1.26 3.52 -1.18
C SER A 6 2.35 3.22 -0.16
N TYR A 7 3.34 4.08 -0.09
CA TYR A 7 4.35 4.01 0.95
C TYR A 7 4.86 5.42 1.25
N GLN A 8 5.45 5.57 2.42
CA GLN A 8 6.06 6.83 2.82
C GLN A 8 7.56 6.74 2.62
N ASP A 9 8.12 7.66 1.85
CA ASP A 9 9.56 7.65 1.57
C ASP A 9 10.36 8.21 2.75
N GLN A 10 11.69 8.25 2.60
CA GLN A 10 12.58 8.69 3.66
C GLN A 10 12.39 10.16 4.03
N PHE A 11 11.77 10.93 3.16
CA PHE A 11 11.49 12.34 3.39
C PHE A 11 10.10 12.59 3.95
N GLY A 12 9.36 11.51 4.25
CA GLY A 12 8.02 11.60 4.79
C GLY A 12 6.93 11.86 3.76
N LYS A 13 7.26 11.81 2.49
CA LYS A 13 6.28 12.02 1.43
C LYS A 13 5.62 10.71 1.04
N TRP A 14 4.30 10.79 0.79
CA TRP A 14 3.54 9.62 0.35
C TRP A 14 3.76 9.42 -1.14
N ARG A 15 4.10 8.19 -1.50
CA ARG A 15 4.31 7.79 -2.88
C ARG A 15 3.42 6.61 -3.22
N GLN A 16 2.83 6.65 -4.40
CA GLN A 16 2.04 5.52 -4.89
C GLN A 16 2.99 4.49 -5.48
N TYR A 17 2.84 3.24 -5.02
CA TYR A 17 3.69 2.13 -5.47
C TYR A 17 3.03 1.39 -6.62
N GLN A 18 1.82 0.88 -6.40
CA GLN A 18 1.06 0.13 -7.41
C GLN A 18 -0.42 0.31 -7.19
N THR A 19 -1.19 0.01 -8.24
CA THR A 19 -2.64 -0.07 -8.16
C THR A 19 -3.03 -1.50 -8.54
N LYS A 20 -3.87 -2.11 -7.71
CA LYS A 20 -4.38 -3.46 -7.96
C LYS A 20 -5.90 -3.42 -7.99
N GLN A 21 -6.50 -4.33 -8.75
CA GLN A 21 -7.95 -4.46 -8.78
C GLN A 21 -8.44 -5.58 -7.87
N ASN A 22 -7.56 -6.50 -7.52
CA ASN A 22 -7.86 -7.61 -6.64
C ASN A 22 -7.31 -7.32 -5.25
N GLU A 23 -8.20 -7.34 -4.24
CA GLU A 23 -7.83 -7.02 -2.87
C GLU A 23 -6.79 -7.99 -2.31
N LEU A 24 -6.94 -9.27 -2.64
CA LEU A 24 -6.01 -10.28 -2.16
C LEU A 24 -4.60 -10.05 -2.71
N ASP A 25 -4.49 -9.71 -4.00
CA ASP A 25 -3.20 -9.39 -4.60
C ASP A 25 -2.58 -8.14 -3.96
N ALA A 26 -3.42 -7.14 -3.68
CA ALA A 26 -2.94 -5.92 -3.03
C ALA A 26 -2.35 -6.22 -1.65
N TYR A 27 -3.04 -7.04 -0.87
CA TYR A 27 -2.54 -7.44 0.44
C TYR A 27 -1.21 -8.17 0.35
N ARG A 28 -1.10 -9.10 -0.58
CA ARG A 28 0.13 -9.87 -0.75
C ARG A 28 1.30 -8.97 -1.09
N VAL A 29 1.10 -8.07 -2.05
CA VAL A 29 2.17 -7.16 -2.47
C VAL A 29 2.55 -6.22 -1.35
N ALA A 30 1.58 -5.60 -0.69
CA ALA A 30 1.84 -4.65 0.38
C ALA A 30 2.57 -5.33 1.55
N LYS A 31 2.12 -6.51 1.93
CA LYS A 31 2.73 -7.25 3.04
C LYS A 31 4.18 -7.61 2.73
N LEU A 32 4.42 -8.11 1.52
CA LEU A 32 5.76 -8.50 1.10
C LEU A 32 6.70 -7.30 1.05
N LYS A 33 6.24 -6.22 0.42
CA LYS A 33 7.08 -5.03 0.28
C LYS A 33 7.32 -4.31 1.59
N ALA A 34 6.32 -4.28 2.47
CA ALA A 34 6.51 -3.71 3.80
C ALA A 34 7.63 -4.42 4.54
N LYS A 35 7.67 -5.73 4.45
CA LYS A 35 8.70 -6.54 5.09
C LYS A 35 10.06 -6.34 4.43
N GLN A 36 10.11 -6.35 3.09
CA GLN A 36 11.36 -6.23 2.35
C GLN A 36 11.99 -4.85 2.50
N MET A 37 11.17 -3.81 2.44
CA MET A 37 11.65 -2.44 2.46
C MET A 37 11.66 -1.83 3.86
N ASN A 38 11.11 -2.55 4.84
CA ASN A 38 10.98 -2.08 6.22
C ASN A 38 10.27 -0.72 6.27
N LYS A 39 9.18 -0.60 5.52
CA LYS A 39 8.39 0.62 5.42
C LYS A 39 6.92 0.29 5.60
N ARG A 40 6.13 1.32 5.88
CA ARG A 40 4.69 1.17 5.99
C ARG A 40 4.05 1.22 4.61
N PHE A 41 3.17 0.28 4.34
CA PHE A 41 2.46 0.20 3.08
C PHE A 41 0.96 0.20 3.34
N PRO A 42 0.34 1.38 3.45
CA PRO A 42 -1.11 1.44 3.57
C PRO A 42 -1.79 1.09 2.27
N LEU A 43 -2.93 0.43 2.39
CA LEU A 43 -3.82 0.16 1.27
C LEU A 43 -5.02 1.09 1.37
N THR A 44 -5.32 1.78 0.29
CA THR A 44 -6.47 2.68 0.25
C THR A 44 -7.37 2.33 -0.92
N ASP A 45 -8.67 2.64 -0.79
CA ASP A 45 -9.60 2.48 -1.89
C ASP A 45 -9.67 3.77 -2.72
N GLY A 46 -10.56 3.77 -3.72
CA GLY A 46 -10.69 4.92 -4.60
C GLY A 46 -11.23 6.17 -3.93
N ASN A 47 -11.77 6.05 -2.72
CA ASN A 47 -12.29 7.17 -1.95
C ASN A 47 -11.31 7.66 -0.88
N GLY A 48 -10.12 7.08 -0.85
CA GLY A 48 -9.11 7.49 0.11
C GLY A 48 -9.22 6.83 1.47
N ARG A 49 -10.07 5.83 1.62
CA ARG A 49 -10.17 5.08 2.87
C ARG A 49 -8.98 4.15 3.03
N VAL A 50 -8.43 4.11 4.23
CA VAL A 50 -7.38 3.15 4.54
C VAL A 50 -8.04 1.80 4.83
N LEU A 51 -7.76 0.82 3.96
CA LEU A 51 -8.31 -0.53 4.11
C LEU A 51 -7.48 -1.35 5.08
N ASP A 52 -6.16 -1.17 5.03
CA ASP A 52 -5.25 -1.87 5.91
C ASP A 52 -3.91 -1.17 5.91
N LEU A 53 -3.07 -1.49 6.90
CA LEU A 53 -1.75 -0.91 7.03
C LEU A 53 -0.75 -2.00 7.40
N PHE A 54 0.24 -2.19 6.55
CA PHE A 54 1.31 -3.15 6.81
C PHE A 54 2.61 -2.42 7.16
N SER A 55 3.35 -2.99 8.06
CA SER A 55 4.63 -2.42 8.48
C SER A 55 5.66 -3.49 8.78
#